data_2b0769ffbf1c692a53aab250aea503fe
#
_entry.id   2b0769ffbf1c692a53aab250aea503fe
#
_cell.length_a   1.000
_cell.length_b   1.000
_cell.length_c   1.000
_cell.angle_alpha   90.00
_cell.angle_beta   90.00
_cell.angle_gamma   90.00
#
_symmetry.space_group_name_H-M   'P 1'
#
loop_
_entity.id
_entity.type
_entity.pdbx_description
1 polymer ?
#
loop_
_entity_poly.entity_id
_entity_poly.type
_entity_poly.pdbx_seq_one_letter_code
_entity_poly.pdbx_strand_id
1 'polypeptide(L)' 'MDFIECTCPYCFEQVEMELDPMTTGSFVHDCAVCCNPWQVRVHRDADGDVSVDVQRAQD' A
#
# COMPACT_ATOMS: atom_id res chain seq x y z
N MET A 1 -6.41 -2.60 13.86
CA MET A 1 -6.18 -2.45 12.43
C MET A 1 -5.91 -0.99 12.11
N ASP A 2 -4.90 -0.74 11.32
CA ASP A 2 -4.49 0.62 10.99
C ASP A 2 -4.89 0.93 9.56
N PHE A 3 -5.36 2.16 9.36
CA PHE A 3 -5.64 2.65 8.03
C PHE A 3 -4.51 3.57 7.60
N ILE A 4 -4.07 3.41 6.37
CA ILE A 4 -3.07 4.27 5.79
C ILE A 4 -3.59 4.86 4.50
N GLU A 5 -3.14 6.06 4.20
CA GLU A 5 -3.52 6.75 2.98
C GLU A 5 -2.37 6.65 1.99
N CYS A 6 -2.66 6.14 0.81
CA CYS A 6 -1.67 5.96 -0.23
C CYS A 6 -2.11 6.69 -1.49
N THR A 7 -1.14 7.18 -2.24
CA THR A 7 -1.42 7.81 -3.54
C THR A 7 -1.26 6.77 -4.63
N CYS A 8 -2.30 6.61 -5.43
CA CYS A 8 -2.27 5.69 -6.56
C CYS A 8 -1.21 6.13 -7.57
N PRO A 9 -0.32 5.23 -8.00
CA PRO A 9 0.71 5.59 -8.98
C PRO A 9 0.18 5.71 -10.41
N TYR A 10 -1.08 5.37 -10.64
CA TYR A 10 -1.69 5.47 -11.97
C TYR A 10 -2.57 6.69 -12.11
N CYS A 11 -3.54 6.86 -11.20
CA CYS A 11 -4.51 7.95 -11.29
C CYS A 11 -4.22 9.09 -10.32
N PHE A 12 -3.25 8.92 -9.44
CA PHE A 12 -2.82 9.90 -8.44
C PHE A 12 -3.89 10.30 -7.45
N GLU A 13 -4.92 9.48 -7.31
CA GLU A 13 -5.93 9.68 -6.29
C GLU A 13 -5.45 9.10 -4.96
N GLN A 14 -5.89 9.71 -3.87
CA GLN A 14 -5.60 9.19 -2.55
C GLN A 14 -6.58 8.10 -2.20
N VAL A 15 -6.05 6.94 -1.82
CA VAL A 15 -6.86 5.78 -1.47
C VAL A 15 -6.49 5.33 -0.08
N GLU A 16 -7.50 5.16 0.75
CA GLU A 16 -7.31 4.64 2.11
C GLU A 16 -7.27 3.12 2.06
N MET A 17 -6.26 2.56 2.69
CA MET A 17 -6.07 1.12 2.70
C MET A 17 -5.96 0.65 4.14
N GLU A 18 -6.65 -0.46 4.43
CA GLU A 18 -6.58 -1.08 5.74
C GLU A 18 -5.35 -1.96 5.83
N LEU A 19 -4.59 -1.79 6.89
CA LEU A 19 -3.36 -2.54 7.10
C LEU A 19 -3.47 -3.37 8.36
N ASP A 20 -3.36 -4.69 8.19
CA ASP A 20 -3.36 -5.62 9.31
C ASP A 20 -2.02 -5.53 10.04
N PRO A 21 -2.01 -5.47 11.39
CA PRO A 21 -0.75 -5.41 12.14
C PRO A 21 0.16 -6.62 11.93
N MET A 22 -0.40 -7.72 11.44
CA MET A 22 0.39 -8.92 11.13
C MET A 22 0.93 -8.92 9.72
N THR A 23 0.52 -7.96 8.89
CA THR A 23 0.95 -7.90 7.49
C THR A 23 2.38 -7.41 7.39
N THR A 24 3.23 -8.19 6.74
CA THR A 24 4.62 -7.82 6.44
C THR A 24 4.95 -8.27 5.02
N GLY A 25 6.02 -7.68 4.46
CA GLY A 25 6.47 -8.04 3.14
C GLY A 25 5.75 -7.29 2.04
N SER A 26 5.54 -7.93 0.92
CA SER A 26 4.91 -7.29 -0.23
C SER A 26 3.68 -8.06 -0.70
N PHE A 27 2.73 -7.33 -1.27
CA PHE A 27 1.52 -7.92 -1.81
C PHE A 27 0.96 -7.02 -2.90
N VAL A 28 0.03 -7.55 -3.68
CA VAL A 28 -0.63 -6.81 -4.74
C VAL A 28 -1.99 -6.35 -4.24
N HIS A 29 -2.29 -5.06 -4.45
CA HIS A 29 -3.56 -4.46 -4.07
C HIS A 29 -4.13 -3.70 -5.26
N ASP A 30 -5.40 -3.88 -5.54
CA ASP A 30 -6.05 -3.19 -6.64
C ASP A 30 -6.56 -1.83 -6.20
N CYS A 31 -6.35 -0.82 -7.04
CA CYS A 31 -6.86 0.51 -6.76
C CYS A 31 -8.38 0.52 -6.79
N ALA A 32 -9.00 1.19 -5.81
CA ALA A 32 -10.45 1.29 -5.73
C ALA A 32 -11.03 2.27 -6.76
N VAL A 33 -10.18 3.10 -7.35
CA VAL A 33 -10.62 4.14 -8.29
C VAL A 33 -10.41 3.73 -9.73
N CYS A 34 -9.19 3.33 -10.08
CA CYS A 34 -8.85 2.99 -11.47
C CYS A 34 -8.69 1.49 -11.69
N CYS A 35 -8.77 0.69 -10.65
CA CYS A 35 -8.70 -0.77 -10.69
C CYS A 35 -7.37 -1.33 -11.19
N ASN A 36 -6.33 -0.52 -11.23
CA ASN A 36 -5.00 -0.98 -11.62
C ASN A 36 -4.27 -1.60 -10.43
N PRO A 37 -3.45 -2.63 -10.65
CA PRO A 37 -2.76 -3.30 -9.55
C PRO A 37 -1.58 -2.50 -9.02
N TRP A 38 -1.44 -2.49 -7.70
CA TRP A 38 -0.30 -1.89 -7.01
C TRP A 38 0.59 -2.96 -6.45
N GLN A 39 1.89 -2.72 -6.48
CA GLN A 39 2.84 -3.50 -5.71
C GLN A 39 3.05 -2.76 -4.40
N VAL A 40 2.55 -3.33 -3.32
CA VAL A 40 2.62 -2.71 -2.00
C VAL A 40 3.70 -3.40 -1.17
N ARG A 41 4.60 -2.61 -0.59
CA ARG A 41 5.63 -3.12 0.31
C ARG A 41 5.44 -2.54 1.70
N VAL A 42 5.46 -3.40 2.68
CA VAL A 42 5.32 -3.00 4.08
C VAL A 42 6.66 -3.25 4.79
N HIS A 43 7.19 -2.19 5.39
CA HIS A 43 8.43 -2.25 6.14
C HIS A 43 8.14 -1.90 7.59
N ARG A 44 8.66 -2.69 8.52
CA ARG A 44 8.53 -2.42 9.94
C ARG A 44 9.92 -2.31 10.54
N ASP A 45 10.15 -1.21 11.26
CA ASP A 45 11.42 -0.97 11.91
C ASP A 45 11.45 -1.57 13.32
N ALA A 46 12.65 -1.66 13.88
CA ALA A 46 12.84 -2.13 15.24
C ALA A 46 12.17 -1.20 16.27
N ASP A 47 11.97 0.05 15.92
CA ASP A 47 11.31 1.04 16.77
C ASP A 47 9.79 0.94 16.74
N GLY A 48 9.26 0.06 15.91
CA GLY A 48 7.83 -0.12 15.78
C GLY A 48 7.18 0.75 14.71
N ASP A 49 7.99 1.51 13.97
CA ASP A 49 7.47 2.32 12.88
C ASP A 49 7.14 1.45 11.67
N VAL A 50 6.05 1.78 10.98
CA VAL A 50 5.67 1.10 9.76
C VAL A 50 5.77 2.06 8.60
N SER A 51 6.37 1.58 7.50
CA SER A 51 6.47 2.32 6.25
C SER A 51 5.85 1.50 5.14
N VAL A 52 5.13 2.17 4.25
CA VAL A 52 4.46 1.50 3.15
C VAL A 52 4.86 2.18 1.84
N ASP A 53 5.34 1.38 0.91
CA ASP A 53 5.69 1.83 -0.44
C ASP A 53 4.69 1.26 -1.43
N VAL A 54 4.22 2.10 -2.34
CA VAL A 54 3.29 1.70 -3.38
C VAL A 54 3.92 1.99 -4.74
N GLN A 55 3.96 0.98 -5.60
CA GLN A 55 4.51 1.10 -6.94
C GLN A 55 3.55 0.45 -7.93
N ARG A 56 3.76 0.75 -9.21
CA ARG A 56 3.00 0.10 -10.26
C ARG A 56 3.42 -1.36 -10.35
N ALA A 57 2.45 -2.25 -10.26
CA ALA A 57 2.72 -3.68 -10.43
C ALA A 57 2.90 -4.05 -11.89
N GLN A 58 2.37 -3.22 -12.80
CA GLN A 58 2.46 -3.40 -14.23
C GLN A 58 3.11 -2.18 -14.86
N ASP A 59 4.13 -2.39 -15.65
CA ASP A 59 4.78 -1.33 -16.41
C ASP A 59 4.29 -1.28 -17.83
#